data_774d3fc4193cd08a95d9eab408c67537
#
_entry.id   774d3fc4193cd08a95d9eab408c67537
#
_cell.length_a   1.000
_cell.length_b   1.000
_cell.length_c   1.000
_cell.angle_alpha   90.00
_cell.angle_beta   90.00
_cell.angle_gamma   90.00
#
_symmetry.space_group_name_H-M   'P 1'
#
loop_
_entity.id
_entity.type
_entity.pdbx_description
1 polymer ?
#
loop_
_entity_poly.entity_id
_entity_poly.type
_entity_poly.pdbx_seq_one_letter_code
_entity_poly.pdbx_strand_id
1 'polypeptide(L)'
;MKVTKLYLDMDGVLCNFEKRFTELYGKDALGARDRKNFTTNWPNFIMDGNFESLEWFPGGKELLDFIQNKTDWEVEILSSSGGEKFHSEVAAQKVVWLCNKGIPYKANIVPGRKHKTAYATPETILIDDTEDIIVNFNAAGGLGILHKDINETLAKLRTLLV
;
A
#
# COMPACT_ATOMS: atom_id res chain seq x y z
N MET A 1 -7.89 23.67 1.43
CA MET A 1 -7.37 23.25 2.74
C MET A 1 -5.96 22.72 2.58
N LYS A 2 -5.14 22.93 3.58
CA LYS A 2 -3.73 22.52 3.51
C LYS A 2 -3.61 21.06 3.93
N VAL A 3 -2.95 20.24 3.10
CA VAL A 3 -2.59 18.87 3.46
C VAL A 3 -1.52 18.88 4.55
N THR A 4 -1.70 18.05 5.56
CA THR A 4 -0.75 17.93 6.66
C THR A 4 -0.24 16.51 6.85
N LYS A 5 -0.95 15.50 6.30
CA LYS A 5 -0.64 14.10 6.52
C LYS A 5 -0.81 13.26 5.27
N LEU A 6 0.13 12.33 5.08
CA LEU A 6 0.15 11.40 3.96
C LEU A 6 0.15 9.97 4.46
N TYR A 7 -0.75 9.16 3.93
CA TYR A 7 -0.77 7.71 4.08
C TYR A 7 -0.26 7.03 2.82
N LEU A 8 0.64 6.08 2.98
CA LEU A 8 1.18 5.25 1.90
C LEU A 8 0.69 3.81 2.05
N ASP A 9 0.09 3.27 0.99
CA ASP A 9 -0.11 1.84 0.87
C ASP A 9 1.24 1.13 0.63
N MET A 10 1.26 -0.18 0.81
CA MET A 10 2.45 -1.00 0.57
C MET A 10 2.36 -1.74 -0.75
N ASP A 11 1.45 -2.70 -0.86
CA ASP A 11 1.34 -3.53 -2.07
C ASP A 11 0.91 -2.69 -3.28
N GLY A 12 1.70 -2.74 -4.35
CA GLY A 12 1.43 -1.95 -5.55
C GLY A 12 1.87 -0.48 -5.48
N VAL A 13 2.47 -0.05 -4.36
CA VAL A 13 3.05 1.28 -4.16
C VAL A 13 4.52 1.19 -3.76
N LEU A 14 4.82 0.51 -2.68
CA LEU A 14 6.19 0.29 -2.18
C LEU A 14 6.69 -1.12 -2.44
N CYS A 15 5.83 -2.13 -2.25
CA CYS A 15 6.16 -3.56 -2.37
C CYS A 15 5.56 -4.17 -3.61
N ASN A 16 6.26 -5.12 -4.23
CA ASN A 16 5.79 -5.83 -5.41
C ASN A 16 5.22 -7.21 -5.06
N PHE A 17 4.05 -7.21 -4.44
CA PHE A 17 3.30 -8.41 -4.10
C PHE A 17 2.93 -9.23 -5.34
N GLU A 18 2.37 -8.58 -6.35
CA GLU A 18 1.90 -9.24 -7.57
C GLU A 18 3.00 -10.03 -8.26
N LYS A 19 4.20 -9.47 -8.36
CA LYS A 19 5.35 -10.14 -8.97
C LYS A 19 5.68 -11.45 -8.24
N ARG A 20 5.82 -11.40 -6.91
CA ARG A 20 6.15 -12.57 -6.10
C ARG A 20 5.06 -13.64 -6.18
N PHE A 21 3.80 -13.25 -6.03
CA PHE A 21 2.68 -14.18 -6.08
C PHE A 21 2.59 -14.86 -7.44
N THR A 22 2.77 -14.11 -8.51
CA THR A 22 2.76 -14.62 -9.89
C THR A 22 3.94 -15.56 -10.14
N GLU A 23 5.13 -15.24 -9.67
CA GLU A 23 6.31 -16.11 -9.80
C GLU A 23 6.11 -17.47 -9.10
N LEU A 24 5.45 -17.47 -7.94
CA LEU A 24 5.23 -18.69 -7.16
C LEU A 24 4.08 -19.54 -7.70
N TYR A 25 3.00 -18.92 -8.14
CA TYR A 25 1.72 -19.61 -8.39
C TYR A 25 1.17 -19.45 -9.81
N GLY A 26 1.82 -18.67 -10.68
CA GLY A 26 1.45 -18.48 -12.07
C GLY A 26 0.72 -17.16 -12.35
N LYS A 27 0.69 -16.78 -13.64
CA LYS A 27 0.17 -15.49 -14.11
C LYS A 27 -1.29 -15.21 -13.78
N ASP A 28 -2.10 -16.25 -13.71
CA ASP A 28 -3.54 -16.13 -13.49
C ASP A 28 -3.91 -16.26 -12.00
N ALA A 29 -2.91 -16.34 -11.14
CA ALA A 29 -3.12 -16.52 -9.70
C ALA A 29 -3.74 -15.32 -9.01
N LEU A 30 -3.67 -14.14 -9.63
CA LEU A 30 -4.19 -12.89 -9.10
C LEU A 30 -5.42 -12.41 -9.86
N GLY A 31 -6.34 -11.81 -9.13
CA GLY A 31 -7.50 -11.13 -9.68
C GLY A 31 -8.75 -11.98 -9.78
N ALA A 32 -9.75 -11.44 -10.49
CA ALA A 32 -11.07 -12.03 -10.60
C ALA A 32 -11.13 -13.33 -11.41
N ARG A 33 -10.08 -13.61 -12.18
CA ARG A 33 -10.06 -14.73 -13.12
C ARG A 33 -9.81 -16.08 -12.46
N ASP A 34 -9.03 -16.09 -11.36
CA ASP A 34 -8.75 -17.33 -10.65
C ASP A 34 -8.75 -17.14 -9.13
N ARG A 35 -9.93 -16.83 -8.62
CA ARG A 35 -10.15 -16.70 -7.16
C ARG A 35 -9.82 -17.98 -6.41
N LYS A 36 -10.03 -19.14 -7.03
CA LYS A 36 -9.73 -20.43 -6.43
C LYS A 36 -8.22 -20.62 -6.24
N ASN A 37 -7.43 -20.29 -7.25
CA ASN A 37 -5.97 -20.35 -7.19
C ASN A 37 -5.46 -19.39 -6.10
N PHE A 38 -5.92 -18.15 -6.08
CA PHE A 38 -5.57 -17.18 -5.05
C PHE A 38 -5.91 -17.70 -3.66
N THR A 39 -7.14 -18.13 -3.44
CA THR A 39 -7.63 -18.62 -2.13
C THR A 39 -6.85 -19.84 -1.67
N THR A 40 -6.52 -20.76 -2.58
CA THR A 40 -5.75 -21.98 -2.27
C THR A 40 -4.31 -21.64 -1.86
N ASN A 41 -3.67 -20.67 -2.50
CA ASN A 41 -2.26 -20.37 -2.30
C ASN A 41 -1.99 -19.28 -1.26
N TRP A 42 -3.00 -18.50 -0.90
CA TRP A 42 -2.87 -17.40 0.06
C TRP A 42 -2.30 -17.83 1.42
N PRO A 43 -2.81 -18.92 2.06
CA PRO A 43 -2.24 -19.38 3.32
C PRO A 43 -0.77 -19.75 3.21
N ASN A 44 -0.37 -20.44 2.14
CA ASN A 44 1.01 -20.85 1.91
C ASN A 44 1.93 -19.65 1.70
N PHE A 45 1.47 -18.67 0.95
CA PHE A 45 2.21 -17.43 0.73
C PHE A 45 2.55 -16.76 2.06
N ILE A 46 1.59 -16.68 2.96
CA ILE A 46 1.76 -16.07 4.28
C ILE A 46 2.66 -16.94 5.16
N MET A 47 2.38 -18.23 5.26
CA MET A 47 3.13 -19.15 6.14
C MET A 47 4.60 -19.29 5.73
N ASP A 48 4.90 -19.09 4.45
CA ASP A 48 6.28 -19.09 3.94
C ASP A 48 7.01 -17.75 4.18
N GLY A 49 6.36 -16.77 4.79
CA GLY A 49 6.98 -15.51 5.16
C GLY A 49 7.24 -14.55 4.00
N ASN A 50 6.50 -14.66 2.90
CA ASN A 50 6.81 -13.95 1.67
C ASN A 50 6.71 -12.43 1.77
N PHE A 51 5.83 -11.89 2.63
CA PHE A 51 5.72 -10.43 2.78
C PHE A 51 6.99 -9.77 3.30
N GLU A 52 7.81 -10.49 4.07
CA GLU A 52 9.04 -9.95 4.65
C GLU A 52 10.10 -9.60 3.62
N SER A 53 10.10 -10.27 2.47
CA SER A 53 11.18 -10.21 1.48
C SER A 53 10.75 -9.77 0.09
N LEU A 54 9.59 -9.14 -0.04
CA LEU A 54 9.11 -8.62 -1.32
C LEU A 54 10.10 -7.62 -1.90
N GLU A 55 10.23 -7.60 -3.22
CA GLU A 55 10.99 -6.57 -3.91
C GLU A 55 10.27 -5.23 -3.84
N TRP A 56 11.02 -4.15 -4.07
CA TRP A 56 10.39 -2.85 -4.28
C TRP A 56 9.46 -2.89 -5.48
N PHE A 57 8.30 -2.26 -5.34
CA PHE A 57 7.47 -1.95 -6.50
C PHE A 57 8.20 -0.93 -7.38
N PRO A 58 8.12 -1.04 -8.73
CA PRO A 58 8.78 -0.09 -9.62
C PRO A 58 8.43 1.36 -9.26
N GLY A 59 9.44 2.19 -8.99
CA GLY A 59 9.26 3.56 -8.55
C GLY A 59 8.98 3.75 -7.05
N GLY A 60 8.81 2.67 -6.28
CA GLY A 60 8.50 2.77 -4.85
C GLY A 60 9.57 3.49 -4.04
N LYS A 61 10.84 3.17 -4.29
CA LYS A 61 11.95 3.84 -3.62
C LYS A 61 12.06 5.30 -4.02
N GLU A 62 11.85 5.62 -5.29
CA GLU A 62 11.83 6.98 -5.81
C GLU A 62 10.71 7.82 -5.19
N LEU A 63 9.52 7.24 -5.04
CA LEU A 63 8.39 7.88 -4.36
C LEU A 63 8.74 8.21 -2.91
N LEU A 64 9.33 7.24 -2.20
CA LEU A 64 9.73 7.42 -0.81
C LEU A 64 10.77 8.53 -0.67
N ASP A 65 11.79 8.54 -1.53
CA ASP A 65 12.84 9.57 -1.54
C ASP A 65 12.24 10.96 -1.78
N PHE A 66 11.30 11.07 -2.71
CA PHE A 66 10.60 12.34 -2.97
C PHE A 66 9.86 12.82 -1.72
N ILE A 67 9.09 11.94 -1.09
CA ILE A 67 8.31 12.28 0.10
C ILE A 67 9.23 12.74 1.23
N GLN A 68 10.30 12.02 1.49
CA GLN A 68 11.25 12.34 2.55
C GLN A 68 11.98 13.66 2.34
N ASN A 69 12.32 13.99 1.10
CA ASN A 69 13.19 15.12 0.79
C ASN A 69 12.45 16.37 0.30
N LYS A 70 11.22 16.24 -0.14
CA LYS A 70 10.48 17.33 -0.79
C LYS A 70 9.20 17.74 -0.06
N THR A 71 8.81 17.01 0.98
CA THR A 71 7.61 17.33 1.74
C THR A 71 7.92 17.45 3.23
N ASP A 72 7.06 18.17 3.95
CA ASP A 72 7.08 18.28 5.40
C ASP A 72 5.83 17.64 6.04
N TRP A 73 5.10 16.84 5.28
CA TRP A 73 3.92 16.15 5.78
C TRP A 73 4.28 15.07 6.81
N GLU A 74 3.42 14.88 7.78
CA GLU A 74 3.48 13.68 8.60
C GLU A 74 3.15 12.46 7.72
N VAL A 75 3.99 11.43 7.77
CA VAL A 75 3.83 10.24 6.91
C VAL A 75 3.61 9.00 7.76
N GLU A 76 2.59 8.23 7.41
CA GLU A 76 2.32 6.92 7.99
C GLU A 76 2.02 5.91 6.87
N ILE A 77 2.24 4.65 7.17
CA ILE A 77 1.84 3.54 6.30
C ILE A 77 0.39 3.19 6.59
N LEU A 78 -0.37 2.89 5.55
CA LEU A 78 -1.75 2.40 5.67
C LEU A 78 -1.94 1.25 4.69
N SER A 79 -1.91 0.03 5.19
CA SER A 79 -1.94 -1.19 4.39
C SER A 79 -2.95 -2.18 4.94
N SER A 80 -3.52 -3.00 4.06
CA SER A 80 -4.44 -4.07 4.46
C SER A 80 -3.70 -5.39 4.60
N SER A 81 -4.09 -6.19 5.59
CA SER A 81 -3.60 -7.56 5.73
C SER A 81 -4.39 -8.58 4.89
N GLY A 82 -5.43 -8.14 4.19
CA GLY A 82 -6.26 -9.00 3.33
C GLY A 82 -7.40 -9.71 4.03
N GLY A 83 -7.63 -9.44 5.32
CA GLY A 83 -8.70 -10.02 6.10
C GLY A 83 -8.28 -10.30 7.54
N GLU A 84 -9.23 -10.78 8.35
CA GLU A 84 -8.99 -11.02 9.78
C GLU A 84 -8.22 -12.32 10.05
N LYS A 85 -8.41 -13.34 9.22
CA LYS A 85 -7.90 -14.70 9.47
C LYS A 85 -6.39 -14.76 9.67
N PHE A 86 -5.61 -14.07 8.85
CA PHE A 86 -4.16 -14.03 8.91
C PHE A 86 -3.61 -12.64 9.23
N HIS A 87 -4.43 -11.82 9.87
CA HIS A 87 -4.07 -10.42 10.13
C HIS A 87 -2.74 -10.30 10.90
N SER A 88 -2.59 -11.03 11.98
CA SER A 88 -1.40 -10.93 12.83
C SER A 88 -0.12 -11.34 12.10
N GLU A 89 -0.17 -12.41 11.32
CA GLU A 89 0.97 -12.92 10.57
C GLU A 89 1.38 -11.95 9.46
N VAL A 90 0.41 -11.46 8.69
CA VAL A 90 0.67 -10.50 7.61
C VAL A 90 1.18 -9.18 8.18
N ALA A 91 0.56 -8.67 9.23
CA ALA A 91 0.98 -7.42 9.87
C ALA A 91 2.43 -7.51 10.37
N ALA A 92 2.80 -8.62 11.03
CA ALA A 92 4.16 -8.83 11.50
C ALA A 92 5.17 -8.83 10.35
N GLN A 93 4.86 -9.55 9.27
CA GLN A 93 5.74 -9.62 8.10
C GLN A 93 5.91 -8.26 7.41
N LYS A 94 4.83 -7.50 7.28
CA LYS A 94 4.89 -6.15 6.69
C LYS A 94 5.74 -5.19 7.54
N VAL A 95 5.64 -5.27 8.85
CA VAL A 95 6.49 -4.47 9.75
C VAL A 95 7.96 -4.86 9.59
N VAL A 96 8.28 -6.15 9.48
CA VAL A 96 9.66 -6.62 9.21
C VAL A 96 10.17 -6.04 7.89
N TRP A 97 9.35 -6.05 6.83
CA TRP A 97 9.73 -5.47 5.54
C TRP A 97 10.08 -3.98 5.68
N LEU A 98 9.23 -3.21 6.38
CA LEU A 98 9.47 -1.79 6.62
C LEU A 98 10.78 -1.56 7.39
N CYS A 99 11.04 -2.33 8.44
CA CYS A 99 12.27 -2.28 9.20
C CYS A 99 13.50 -2.56 8.34
N ASN A 100 13.43 -3.63 7.53
CA ASN A 100 14.54 -4.03 6.65
C ASN A 100 14.85 -2.97 5.57
N LYS A 101 13.85 -2.20 5.15
CA LYS A 101 14.02 -1.11 4.18
C LYS A 101 14.37 0.23 4.83
N GLY A 102 14.48 0.27 6.16
CA GLY A 102 14.81 1.51 6.87
C GLY A 102 13.70 2.55 6.84
N ILE A 103 12.44 2.12 6.70
CA ILE A 103 11.28 3.01 6.66
C ILE A 103 10.78 3.23 8.09
N PRO A 104 10.90 4.45 8.65
CA PRO A 104 10.65 4.70 10.07
C PRO A 104 9.20 5.07 10.39
N TYR A 105 8.31 5.01 9.42
CA TYR A 105 6.94 5.48 9.58
C TYR A 105 6.09 4.51 10.39
N LYS A 106 5.18 5.06 11.19
CA LYS A 106 4.16 4.26 11.88
C LYS A 106 3.39 3.44 10.86
N ALA A 107 3.21 2.15 11.15
CA ALA A 107 2.46 1.25 10.29
C ALA A 107 1.04 1.03 10.84
N ASN A 108 0.05 1.39 10.05
CA ASN A 108 -1.36 1.08 10.30
C ASN A 108 -1.72 -0.08 9.37
N ILE A 109 -1.71 -1.29 9.90
CA ILE A 109 -2.10 -2.48 9.14
C ILE A 109 -3.52 -2.84 9.55
N VAL A 110 -4.46 -2.66 8.62
CA VAL A 110 -5.88 -2.89 8.88
C VAL A 110 -6.32 -4.27 8.39
N PRO A 111 -7.31 -4.91 9.06
CA PRO A 111 -7.69 -6.30 8.73
C PRO A 111 -8.62 -6.42 7.52
N GLY A 112 -8.61 -5.45 6.63
CA GLY A 112 -9.38 -5.41 5.41
C GLY A 112 -9.35 -4.02 4.80
N ARG A 113 -9.32 -3.95 3.47
CA ARG A 113 -9.16 -2.69 2.74
C ARG A 113 -10.27 -1.67 3.02
N LYS A 114 -11.47 -2.12 3.36
CA LYS A 114 -12.61 -1.25 3.70
C LYS A 114 -12.34 -0.35 4.91
N HIS A 115 -11.42 -0.75 5.80
CA HIS A 115 -11.08 0.01 6.99
C HIS A 115 -10.25 1.27 6.69
N LYS A 116 -9.70 1.40 5.49
CA LYS A 116 -8.88 2.55 5.12
C LYS A 116 -9.65 3.87 5.09
N THR A 117 -10.95 3.83 4.81
CA THR A 117 -11.79 5.04 4.76
C THR A 117 -11.90 5.77 6.09
N ALA A 118 -11.73 5.07 7.21
CA ALA A 118 -11.75 5.68 8.55
C ALA A 118 -10.60 6.68 8.77
N TYR A 119 -9.57 6.64 7.93
CA TYR A 119 -8.41 7.54 8.01
C TYR A 119 -8.59 8.82 7.19
N ALA A 120 -9.67 8.92 6.42
CA ALA A 120 -9.92 10.08 5.56
C ALA A 120 -10.32 11.31 6.36
N THR A 121 -9.61 12.40 6.15
CA THR A 121 -9.96 13.74 6.62
C THR A 121 -9.63 14.76 5.53
N PRO A 122 -10.15 16.00 5.60
CA PRO A 122 -9.83 17.02 4.60
C PRO A 122 -8.34 17.36 4.49
N GLU A 123 -7.53 16.99 5.47
CA GLU A 123 -6.10 17.30 5.53
C GLU A 123 -5.21 16.11 5.13
N THR A 124 -5.81 14.96 4.78
CA THR A 124 -5.06 13.73 4.52
C THR A 124 -5.06 13.32 3.06
N ILE A 125 -3.89 12.84 2.62
CA ILE A 125 -3.70 12.17 1.32
C ILE A 125 -3.57 10.67 1.56
N LEU A 126 -4.13 9.85 0.67
CA LEU A 126 -3.82 8.43 0.56
C LEU A 126 -3.29 8.13 -0.82
N ILE A 127 -2.11 7.53 -0.91
CA ILE A 127 -1.57 6.96 -2.14
C ILE A 127 -1.79 5.46 -2.12
N ASP A 128 -2.60 4.95 -3.04
CA ASP A 128 -3.03 3.56 -3.10
C ASP A 128 -3.22 3.15 -4.57
N ASP A 129 -3.00 1.88 -4.90
CA ASP A 129 -3.08 1.37 -6.27
C ASP A 129 -4.47 0.85 -6.65
N THR A 130 -5.43 0.87 -5.73
CA THR A 130 -6.76 0.27 -5.91
C THR A 130 -7.84 1.35 -6.06
N GLU A 131 -8.51 1.31 -7.20
CA GLU A 131 -9.47 2.36 -7.59
C GLU A 131 -10.63 2.52 -6.59
N ASP A 132 -11.25 1.44 -6.15
CA ASP A 132 -12.38 1.53 -5.22
C ASP A 132 -11.97 2.08 -3.85
N ILE A 133 -10.76 1.81 -3.40
CA ILE A 133 -10.22 2.41 -2.17
C ILE A 133 -10.11 3.92 -2.33
N ILE A 134 -9.58 4.38 -3.44
CA ILE A 134 -9.43 5.82 -3.73
C ILE A 134 -10.79 6.50 -3.82
N VAL A 135 -11.75 5.90 -4.52
CA VAL A 135 -13.12 6.43 -4.63
C VAL A 135 -13.75 6.58 -3.24
N ASN A 136 -13.65 5.56 -2.41
CA ASN A 136 -14.23 5.57 -1.06
C ASN A 136 -13.52 6.56 -0.12
N PHE A 137 -12.20 6.67 -0.24
CA PHE A 137 -11.41 7.63 0.55
C PHE A 137 -11.80 9.07 0.20
N ASN A 138 -11.96 9.37 -1.08
CA ASN A 138 -12.44 10.67 -1.54
C ASN A 138 -13.86 10.96 -1.06
N ALA A 139 -14.75 9.98 -1.15
CA ALA A 139 -16.13 10.12 -0.67
C ALA A 139 -16.20 10.38 0.83
N ALA A 140 -15.24 9.87 1.59
CA ALA A 140 -15.14 10.09 3.05
C ALA A 140 -14.44 11.42 3.41
N GLY A 141 -14.08 12.23 2.43
CA GLY A 141 -13.55 13.58 2.65
C GLY A 141 -12.02 13.70 2.60
N GLY A 142 -11.31 12.62 2.31
CA GLY A 142 -9.86 12.65 2.11
C GLY A 142 -9.48 12.96 0.66
N LEU A 143 -8.19 13.00 0.39
CA LEU A 143 -7.64 13.16 -0.96
C LEU A 143 -6.91 11.89 -1.38
N GLY A 144 -7.55 11.06 -2.18
CA GLY A 144 -6.96 9.84 -2.72
C GLY A 144 -6.19 10.10 -4.01
N ILE A 145 -5.01 9.51 -4.12
CA ILE A 145 -4.22 9.50 -5.35
C ILE A 145 -4.09 8.03 -5.80
N LEU A 146 -4.67 7.73 -6.95
CA LEU A 146 -4.55 6.40 -7.56
C LEU A 146 -3.15 6.26 -8.17
N HIS A 147 -2.37 5.35 -7.59
CA HIS A 147 -1.00 5.11 -8.01
C HIS A 147 -0.94 4.03 -9.07
N LYS A 148 -0.61 4.39 -10.30
CA LYS A 148 -0.35 3.47 -11.40
C LYS A 148 1.05 3.65 -11.97
N ASP A 149 1.52 4.89 -12.03
CA ASP A 149 2.80 5.28 -12.58
C ASP A 149 3.46 6.30 -11.65
N ILE A 150 4.75 6.12 -11.41
CA ILE A 150 5.50 6.99 -10.49
C ILE A 150 5.51 8.45 -10.97
N ASN A 151 5.66 8.69 -12.25
CA ASN A 151 5.73 10.05 -12.79
C ASN A 151 4.41 10.79 -12.62
N GLU A 152 3.28 10.12 -12.83
CA GLU A 152 1.96 10.70 -12.61
C GLU A 152 1.73 11.02 -11.13
N THR A 153 2.11 10.11 -10.24
CA THR A 153 1.97 10.32 -8.80
C THR A 153 2.83 11.48 -8.33
N LEU A 154 4.08 11.56 -8.77
CA LEU A 154 4.96 12.67 -8.41
C LEU A 154 4.44 14.01 -8.94
N ALA A 155 3.87 14.03 -10.15
CA ALA A 155 3.27 15.24 -10.71
C ALA A 155 2.11 15.74 -9.85
N LYS A 156 1.23 14.84 -9.41
CA LYS A 156 0.12 15.17 -8.52
C LYS A 156 0.61 15.70 -7.16
N LEU A 157 1.62 15.05 -6.58
CA LEU A 157 2.17 15.48 -5.29
C LEU A 157 2.78 16.88 -5.40
N ARG A 158 3.47 17.20 -6.50
CA ARG A 158 4.04 18.53 -6.71
C ARG A 158 2.98 19.63 -6.73
N THR A 159 1.81 19.36 -7.27
CA THR A 159 0.71 20.34 -7.28
C THR A 159 0.20 20.64 -5.87
N LEU A 160 0.35 19.73 -4.94
CA LEU A 160 -0.12 19.89 -3.55
C LEU A 160 0.89 20.59 -2.65
N LEU A 161 2.12 20.78 -3.12
CA LEU A 161 3.19 21.44 -2.36
C LEU A 161 3.22 22.96 -2.55
N VAL A 162 2.37 23.47 -3.40
CA VAL A 162 2.33 24.90 -3.71
C VAL A 162 1.50 25.70 -2.70
#